data_259e08e5b6276723060c1a332893c45e
#
_entry.id   259e08e5b6276723060c1a332893c45e
#
_cell.length_a   1.000
_cell.length_b   1.000
_cell.length_c   1.000
_cell.angle_alpha   90.00
_cell.angle_beta   90.00
_cell.angle_gamma   90.00
#
_symmetry.space_group_name_H-M   'P 1'
#
loop_
_entity.id
_entity.type
_entity.pdbx_description
1 polymer ?
#
loop_
_entity_poly.entity_id
_entity_poly.type
_entity_poly.pdbx_seq_one_letter_code
_entity_poly.pdbx_strand_id
1 'polypeptide(L)'
;MVIPQAALIASGPFGDALSAELVALAIAQGLCAGGAPEPDLCPIPGDRGRASDVGALDVGALLEGLDFDVRMRRARAVILGEQQLEERALRGSVAFEIATRARQAGVPAYAVTGSNALDRFDARILDLQVIIEARSRRALVAAGRTMAQVL
;
A
#
# COMPACT_ATOMS: atom_id res chain seq x y z
N MET A 1 14.52 26.04 1.74
CA MET A 1 13.37 25.57 0.96
C MET A 1 13.08 24.14 1.35
N VAL A 2 11.90 23.88 1.89
CA VAL A 2 11.49 22.53 2.24
C VAL A 2 10.98 21.85 0.97
N ILE A 3 11.67 20.78 0.54
CA ILE A 3 11.19 19.97 -0.57
C ILE A 3 10.02 19.14 -0.04
N PRO A 4 8.82 19.22 -0.64
CA PRO A 4 7.71 18.40 -0.20
C PRO A 4 8.09 16.91 -0.32
N GLN A 5 7.95 16.19 0.77
CA GLN A 5 8.20 14.76 0.75
C GLN A 5 7.06 14.03 0.02
N ALA A 6 7.43 13.14 -0.86
CA ALA A 6 6.46 12.34 -1.60
C ALA A 6 5.96 11.15 -0.77
N ALA A 7 4.79 10.65 -1.11
CA ALA A 7 4.29 9.40 -0.58
C ALA A 7 5.00 8.20 -1.23
N LEU A 8 5.05 7.08 -0.52
CA LEU A 8 5.50 5.81 -1.06
C LEU A 8 4.26 4.94 -1.30
N ILE A 9 4.07 4.49 -2.53
CA ILE A 9 2.97 3.57 -2.87
C ILE A 9 3.52 2.15 -2.92
N ALA A 10 3.12 1.33 -1.97
CA ALA A 10 3.48 -0.08 -1.91
C ALA A 10 2.24 -0.91 -2.26
N SER A 11 2.16 -1.38 -3.48
CA SER A 11 0.95 -2.03 -3.98
C SER A 11 1.21 -3.38 -4.60
N GLY A 12 0.33 -4.35 -4.28
CA GLY A 12 0.22 -5.61 -4.97
C GLY A 12 -0.78 -5.54 -6.12
N PRO A 13 -0.95 -6.64 -6.85
CA PRO A 13 -1.92 -6.71 -7.94
C PRO A 13 -3.35 -6.77 -7.43
N PHE A 14 -4.29 -6.24 -8.20
CA PHE A 14 -5.72 -6.39 -7.95
C PHE A 14 -6.29 -7.38 -8.96
N GLY A 15 -6.30 -8.64 -8.58
CA GLY A 15 -6.71 -9.73 -9.46
C GLY A 15 -5.78 -9.88 -10.67
N ASP A 16 -6.29 -10.51 -11.72
CA ASP A 16 -5.51 -10.74 -12.94
C ASP A 16 -5.55 -9.53 -13.90
N ALA A 17 -6.52 -8.65 -13.72
CA ALA A 17 -6.74 -7.52 -14.62
C ALA A 17 -5.81 -6.33 -14.35
N LEU A 18 -5.41 -6.15 -13.10
CA LEU A 18 -4.57 -5.02 -12.69
C LEU A 18 -3.30 -5.53 -12.02
N SER A 19 -2.18 -5.39 -12.70
CA SER A 19 -0.87 -5.71 -12.14
C SER A 19 -0.49 -4.75 -11.01
N ALA A 20 0.48 -5.12 -10.20
CA ALA A 20 0.97 -4.26 -9.13
C ALA A 20 1.42 -2.89 -9.66
N GLU A 21 2.07 -2.87 -10.83
CA GLU A 21 2.51 -1.65 -11.48
C GLU A 21 1.34 -0.77 -11.91
N LEU A 22 0.30 -1.37 -12.49
CA LEU A 22 -0.89 -0.63 -12.92
C LEU A 22 -1.66 -0.06 -11.72
N VAL A 23 -1.74 -0.80 -10.63
CA VAL A 23 -2.36 -0.31 -9.39
C VAL A 23 -1.59 0.91 -8.86
N ALA A 24 -0.27 0.79 -8.76
CA ALA A 24 0.58 1.89 -8.29
C ALA A 24 0.46 3.12 -9.19
N LEU A 25 0.48 2.93 -10.50
CA LEU A 25 0.36 4.03 -11.47
C LEU A 25 -1.00 4.74 -11.36
N ALA A 26 -2.08 3.98 -11.20
CA ALA A 26 -3.42 4.55 -11.09
C ALA A 26 -3.55 5.42 -9.82
N ILE A 27 -3.07 4.93 -8.68
CA ILE A 27 -3.07 5.69 -7.45
C ILE A 27 -2.19 6.95 -7.60
N ALA A 28 -1.01 6.80 -8.21
CA ALA A 28 -0.09 7.90 -8.46
C ALA A 28 -0.71 8.98 -9.34
N GLN A 29 -1.40 8.58 -10.38
CA GLN A 29 -2.11 9.49 -11.27
C GLN A 29 -3.12 10.34 -10.50
N GLY A 30 -3.89 9.70 -9.61
CA GLY A 30 -4.84 10.39 -8.76
C GLY A 30 -4.18 11.36 -7.78
N LEU A 31 -3.09 10.93 -7.14
CA LEU A 31 -2.33 11.79 -6.22
C LEU A 31 -1.83 13.05 -6.93
N CYS A 32 -1.22 12.89 -8.09
CA CYS A 32 -0.70 14.03 -8.87
C CYS A 32 -1.84 14.95 -9.33
N ALA A 33 -2.96 14.37 -9.77
CA ALA A 33 -4.14 15.14 -10.15
C ALA A 33 -4.73 15.92 -8.96
N GLY A 34 -4.58 15.41 -7.75
CA GLY A 34 -4.99 16.07 -6.51
C GLY A 34 -3.97 17.08 -5.97
N GLY A 35 -2.86 17.30 -6.66
CA GLY A 35 -1.84 18.27 -6.27
C GLY A 35 -0.72 17.75 -5.40
N ALA A 36 -0.67 16.45 -5.12
CA ALA A 36 0.41 15.86 -4.33
C ALA A 36 1.70 15.74 -5.17
N PRO A 37 2.88 15.76 -4.53
CA PRO A 37 4.12 15.48 -5.23
C PRO A 37 4.12 14.09 -5.86
N GLU A 38 4.90 13.91 -6.91
CA GLU A 38 5.04 12.61 -7.57
C GLU A 38 5.50 11.55 -6.57
N PRO A 39 4.72 10.46 -6.38
CA PRO A 39 5.07 9.46 -5.40
C PRO A 39 6.17 8.51 -5.86
N ASP A 40 6.82 7.87 -4.89
CA ASP A 40 7.72 6.77 -5.14
C ASP A 40 6.89 5.50 -5.31
N LEU A 41 7.01 4.84 -6.46
CA LEU A 41 6.27 3.62 -6.78
C LEU A 41 7.05 2.38 -6.35
N CYS A 42 6.47 1.57 -5.49
CA CYS A 42 7.04 0.31 -5.03
C CYS A 42 6.06 -0.83 -5.32
N PRO A 43 5.96 -1.28 -6.60
CA PRO A 43 5.13 -2.43 -6.91
C PRO A 43 5.68 -3.67 -6.21
N ILE A 44 4.79 -4.42 -5.57
CA ILE A 44 5.17 -5.63 -4.85
C ILE A 44 4.68 -6.82 -5.66
N PRO A 45 5.57 -7.75 -6.03
CA PRO A 45 5.16 -8.93 -6.76
C PRO A 45 4.12 -9.71 -5.96
N GLY A 46 2.95 -9.92 -6.56
CA GLY A 46 1.94 -10.75 -5.95
C GLY A 46 2.33 -12.20 -6.06
N ASP A 47 2.28 -12.90 -4.94
CA ASP A 47 2.37 -14.35 -4.97
C ASP A 47 1.01 -14.88 -5.38
N ARG A 48 0.90 -15.28 -6.63
CA ARG A 48 -0.34 -15.80 -7.21
C ARG A 48 -0.66 -17.16 -6.62
N GLY A 49 -1.31 -17.19 -5.47
CA GLY A 49 -1.91 -18.40 -4.95
C GLY A 49 -0.95 -19.48 -4.49
N ARG A 50 0.30 -19.16 -4.25
CA ARG A 50 1.32 -20.11 -3.78
C ARG A 50 1.79 -19.85 -2.35
N ALA A 51 1.01 -19.13 -1.58
CA ALA A 51 1.32 -18.88 -0.19
C ALA A 51 1.51 -20.16 0.62
N SER A 52 1.00 -21.29 0.12
CA SER A 52 1.15 -22.60 0.77
C SER A 52 2.43 -23.34 0.38
N ASP A 53 3.00 -23.04 -0.79
CA ASP A 53 4.13 -23.83 -1.32
C ASP A 53 5.50 -23.23 -1.04
N VAL A 54 5.56 -21.94 -0.76
CA VAL A 54 6.83 -21.24 -0.56
C VAL A 54 7.01 -20.87 0.90
N GLY A 55 6.63 -21.79 1.79
CA GLY A 55 6.77 -21.62 3.24
C GLY A 55 7.17 -20.23 3.65
N ALA A 56 6.19 -19.40 4.07
CA ALA A 56 6.45 -18.03 4.44
C ALA A 56 7.58 -17.43 3.61
N LEU A 57 7.28 -17.05 2.37
CA LEU A 57 8.16 -16.16 1.63
C LEU A 57 8.71 -15.21 2.68
N ASP A 58 10.00 -15.18 2.81
CA ASP A 58 10.62 -14.25 3.72
C ASP A 58 10.23 -12.85 3.27
N VAL A 59 9.10 -12.38 3.79
CA VAL A 59 8.57 -11.05 3.50
C VAL A 59 9.64 -10.02 3.80
N GLY A 60 10.43 -10.26 4.85
CA GLY A 60 11.58 -9.43 5.18
C GLY A 60 12.58 -9.35 4.04
N ALA A 61 12.95 -10.48 3.45
CA ALA A 61 13.90 -10.52 2.32
C ALA A 61 13.32 -9.82 1.09
N LEU A 62 12.04 -10.00 0.82
CA LEU A 62 11.36 -9.29 -0.27
C LEU A 62 11.46 -7.78 -0.10
N LEU A 63 11.13 -7.27 1.08
CA LEU A 63 11.17 -5.84 1.37
C LEU A 63 12.60 -5.30 1.36
N GLU A 64 13.56 -6.08 1.84
CA GLU A 64 14.97 -5.72 1.74
C GLU A 64 15.42 -5.56 0.29
N GLY A 65 15.02 -6.49 -0.58
CA GLY A 65 15.34 -6.43 -2.00
C GLY A 65 14.75 -5.22 -2.71
N LEU A 66 13.70 -4.62 -2.16
CA LEU A 66 13.06 -3.42 -2.67
C LEU A 66 13.58 -2.13 -2.00
N ASP A 67 14.55 -2.23 -1.10
CA ASP A 67 15.03 -1.11 -0.27
C ASP A 67 13.87 -0.41 0.47
N PHE A 68 12.89 -1.19 0.90
CA PHE A 68 11.63 -0.66 1.43
C PHE A 68 11.84 0.27 2.62
N ASP A 69 12.63 -0.14 3.61
CA ASP A 69 12.81 0.65 4.84
C ASP A 69 13.44 2.02 4.58
N VAL A 70 14.43 2.07 3.68
CA VAL A 70 15.07 3.33 3.28
C VAL A 70 14.07 4.23 2.58
N ARG A 71 13.31 3.66 1.64
CA ARG A 71 12.30 4.41 0.86
C ARG A 71 11.18 4.90 1.75
N MET A 72 10.72 4.06 2.67
CA MET A 72 9.66 4.40 3.63
C MET A 72 10.07 5.56 4.54
N ARG A 73 11.29 5.54 5.07
CA ARG A 73 11.76 6.60 5.96
C ARG A 73 11.91 7.96 5.28
N ARG A 74 12.06 7.97 3.97
CA ARG A 74 12.11 9.19 3.16
C ARG A 74 10.71 9.67 2.76
N ALA A 75 9.71 8.83 2.92
CA ALA A 75 8.36 9.13 2.49
C ALA A 75 7.60 9.91 3.55
N ARG A 76 6.70 10.78 3.11
CA ARG A 76 5.75 11.47 3.98
C ARG A 76 4.73 10.50 4.57
N ALA A 77 4.34 9.51 3.78
CA ALA A 77 3.33 8.53 4.14
C ALA A 77 3.51 7.29 3.26
N VAL A 78 3.01 6.16 3.74
CA VAL A 78 2.93 4.94 2.94
C VAL A 78 1.48 4.70 2.56
N ILE A 79 1.24 4.45 1.28
CA ILE A 79 -0.08 4.07 0.76
C ILE A 79 0.02 2.60 0.34
N LEU A 80 -0.70 1.74 1.06
CA LEU A 80 -0.82 0.34 0.73
C LEU A 80 -1.85 0.15 -0.38
N GLY A 81 -1.54 -0.67 -1.36
CA GLY A 81 -2.51 -1.16 -2.33
C GLY A 81 -2.65 -2.67 -2.16
N GLU A 82 -3.76 -3.11 -1.62
CA GLU A 82 -4.02 -4.52 -1.36
C GLU A 82 -5.41 -4.89 -1.82
N GLN A 83 -5.53 -5.97 -2.60
CA GLN A 83 -6.83 -6.38 -3.15
C GLN A 83 -7.86 -6.67 -2.07
N GLN A 84 -7.46 -7.37 -1.02
CA GLN A 84 -8.33 -7.72 0.10
C GLN A 84 -7.65 -7.41 1.41
N LEU A 85 -8.32 -6.64 2.26
CA LEU A 85 -7.94 -6.46 3.65
C LEU A 85 -8.89 -7.30 4.51
N GLU A 86 -8.41 -8.43 4.97
CA GLU A 86 -9.16 -9.30 5.87
C GLU A 86 -8.22 -9.93 6.91
N GLU A 87 -8.74 -10.22 8.08
CA GLU A 87 -7.96 -10.68 9.22
C GLU A 87 -7.10 -11.91 8.89
N ARG A 88 -7.68 -12.90 8.21
CA ARG A 88 -6.97 -14.15 7.88
C ARG A 88 -5.80 -13.95 6.94
N ALA A 89 -5.90 -12.98 6.05
CA ALA A 89 -4.87 -12.70 5.06
C ALA A 89 -3.75 -11.84 5.63
N LEU A 90 -3.97 -11.18 6.76
CA LEU A 90 -3.04 -10.18 7.28
C LEU A 90 -1.84 -10.76 7.99
N ARG A 91 -2.04 -11.83 8.77
CA ARG A 91 -0.93 -12.44 9.51
C ARG A 91 0.08 -13.05 8.56
N GLY A 92 1.31 -12.52 8.57
CA GLY A 92 2.37 -12.95 7.68
C GLY A 92 2.27 -12.38 6.27
N SER A 93 1.32 -11.48 6.01
CA SER A 93 1.20 -10.83 4.70
C SER A 93 2.18 -9.67 4.56
N VAL A 94 2.47 -9.32 3.31
CA VAL A 94 3.32 -8.15 3.01
C VAL A 94 2.66 -6.88 3.54
N ALA A 95 1.35 -6.73 3.39
CA ALA A 95 0.62 -5.56 3.87
C ALA A 95 0.75 -5.38 5.39
N PHE A 96 0.63 -6.47 6.15
CA PHE A 96 0.80 -6.45 7.60
C PHE A 96 2.21 -6.00 7.98
N GLU A 97 3.22 -6.56 7.32
CA GLU A 97 4.62 -6.23 7.60
C GLU A 97 4.92 -4.76 7.29
N ILE A 98 4.40 -4.26 6.15
CA ILE A 98 4.57 -2.87 5.77
C ILE A 98 3.91 -1.94 6.79
N ALA A 99 2.66 -2.22 7.17
CA ALA A 99 1.95 -1.41 8.15
C ALA A 99 2.68 -1.39 9.51
N THR A 100 3.20 -2.54 9.92
CA THR A 100 3.98 -2.67 11.16
C THR A 100 5.26 -1.82 11.11
N ARG A 101 6.01 -1.92 10.02
CA ARG A 101 7.25 -1.15 9.85
C ARG A 101 6.98 0.36 9.80
N ALA A 102 5.93 0.77 9.10
CA ALA A 102 5.53 2.18 9.03
C ALA A 102 5.19 2.72 10.44
N ARG A 103 4.41 1.96 11.20
CA ARG A 103 4.07 2.33 12.58
C ARG A 103 5.31 2.45 13.46
N GLN A 104 6.22 1.49 13.38
CA GLN A 104 7.46 1.50 14.16
C GLN A 104 8.36 2.68 13.79
N ALA A 105 8.34 3.10 12.53
CA ALA A 105 9.13 4.23 12.05
C ALA A 105 8.44 5.58 12.23
N GLY A 106 7.20 5.60 12.71
CA GLY A 106 6.42 6.83 12.85
C GLY A 106 5.95 7.42 11.52
N VAL A 107 5.84 6.60 10.48
CA VAL A 107 5.37 7.03 9.17
C VAL A 107 3.89 6.66 9.05
N PRO A 108 2.99 7.63 8.77
CA PRO A 108 1.56 7.32 8.63
C PRO A 108 1.31 6.36 7.47
N ALA A 109 0.40 5.41 7.67
CA ALA A 109 0.01 4.44 6.66
C ALA A 109 -1.46 4.61 6.29
N TYR A 110 -1.74 4.49 5.02
CA TYR A 110 -3.07 4.57 4.41
C TYR A 110 -3.25 3.35 3.52
N ALA A 111 -4.47 3.01 3.19
CA ALA A 111 -4.72 1.87 2.31
C ALA A 111 -5.77 2.17 1.24
N VAL A 112 -5.53 1.64 0.06
CA VAL A 112 -6.51 1.53 -1.02
C VAL A 112 -6.69 0.04 -1.27
N THR A 113 -7.91 -0.45 -1.18
CA THR A 113 -8.21 -1.87 -1.27
C THR A 113 -9.41 -2.14 -2.15
N GLY A 114 -9.42 -3.31 -2.77
CA GLY A 114 -10.60 -3.77 -3.50
C GLY A 114 -11.74 -4.21 -2.58
N SER A 115 -11.42 -4.70 -1.39
CA SER A 115 -12.41 -5.14 -0.41
C SER A 115 -11.86 -4.98 1.00
N ASN A 116 -12.56 -4.21 1.82
CA ASN A 116 -12.22 -4.01 3.22
C ASN A 116 -13.14 -4.87 4.10
N ALA A 117 -12.61 -5.96 4.60
CA ALA A 117 -13.30 -6.86 5.53
C ALA A 117 -12.68 -6.83 6.93
N LEU A 118 -11.91 -5.79 7.24
CA LEU A 118 -11.36 -5.58 8.57
C LEU A 118 -12.44 -5.04 9.50
N ASP A 119 -12.48 -5.56 10.73
CA ASP A 119 -13.25 -4.90 11.76
C ASP A 119 -12.47 -3.70 12.32
N ARG A 120 -13.11 -2.94 13.21
CA ARG A 120 -12.49 -1.74 13.80
C ARG A 120 -11.25 -2.05 14.62
N PHE A 121 -11.24 -3.21 15.25
CA PHE A 121 -10.13 -3.65 16.09
C PHE A 121 -8.89 -3.94 15.22
N ASP A 122 -9.07 -4.69 14.14
CA ASP A 122 -8.00 -5.03 13.22
C ASP A 122 -7.43 -3.79 12.54
N ALA A 123 -8.29 -2.88 12.13
CA ALA A 123 -7.87 -1.62 11.53
C ALA A 123 -7.00 -0.78 12.50
N ARG A 124 -7.31 -0.81 13.78
CA ARG A 124 -6.51 -0.14 14.81
C ARG A 124 -5.15 -0.80 15.02
N ILE A 125 -5.09 -2.12 14.98
CA ILE A 125 -3.81 -2.84 15.12
C ILE A 125 -2.87 -2.44 13.97
N LEU A 126 -3.40 -2.30 12.76
CA LEU A 126 -2.62 -1.89 11.60
C LEU A 126 -2.31 -0.40 11.59
N ASP A 127 -3.02 0.38 12.40
CA ASP A 127 -2.89 1.85 12.48
C ASP A 127 -3.01 2.53 11.12
N LEU A 128 -3.97 2.05 10.30
CA LEU A 128 -4.27 2.65 9.01
C LEU A 128 -5.15 3.90 9.22
N GLN A 129 -4.66 5.03 8.74
CA GLN A 129 -5.34 6.32 8.96
C GLN A 129 -6.63 6.44 8.15
N VAL A 130 -6.58 6.00 6.90
CA VAL A 130 -7.75 6.01 6.00
C VAL A 130 -7.67 4.77 5.14
N ILE A 131 -8.81 4.13 4.92
CA ILE A 131 -8.95 2.99 4.01
C ILE A 131 -10.00 3.36 2.97
N ILE A 132 -9.63 3.32 1.70
CA ILE A 132 -10.55 3.61 0.60
C ILE A 132 -10.73 2.36 -0.25
N GLU A 133 -11.97 2.00 -0.53
CA GLU A 133 -12.26 0.89 -1.42
C GLU A 133 -12.29 1.36 -2.88
N ALA A 134 -11.61 0.61 -3.75
CA ALA A 134 -11.56 0.86 -5.19
C ALA A 134 -11.31 -0.45 -5.94
N ARG A 135 -12.14 -0.76 -6.93
CA ARG A 135 -12.09 -2.05 -7.64
C ARG A 135 -11.75 -1.93 -9.12
N SER A 136 -11.60 -0.74 -9.62
CA SER A 136 -11.28 -0.49 -11.02
C SER A 136 -10.17 0.53 -11.13
N ARG A 137 -9.54 0.60 -12.29
CA ARG A 137 -8.52 1.61 -12.55
C ARG A 137 -9.04 3.02 -12.30
N ARG A 138 -10.24 3.31 -12.78
CA ARG A 138 -10.88 4.61 -12.60
C ARG A 138 -11.10 4.92 -11.11
N ALA A 139 -11.56 3.93 -10.36
CA ALA A 139 -11.76 4.08 -8.91
C ALA A 139 -10.44 4.27 -8.17
N LEU A 140 -9.37 3.60 -8.61
CA LEU A 140 -8.04 3.77 -8.04
C LEU A 140 -7.50 5.18 -8.26
N VAL A 141 -7.72 5.76 -9.44
CA VAL A 141 -7.36 7.16 -9.71
C VAL A 141 -8.14 8.09 -8.79
N ALA A 142 -9.45 7.85 -8.65
CA ALA A 142 -10.29 8.64 -7.73
C ALA A 142 -9.83 8.52 -6.27
N ALA A 143 -9.44 7.31 -5.85
CA ALA A 143 -8.90 7.07 -4.52
C ALA A 143 -7.60 7.86 -4.29
N GLY A 144 -6.71 7.87 -5.27
CA GLY A 144 -5.48 8.65 -5.20
C GLY A 144 -5.75 10.15 -5.06
N ARG A 145 -6.72 10.65 -5.79
CA ARG A 145 -7.14 12.06 -5.69
C ARG A 145 -7.67 12.39 -4.29
N THR A 146 -8.47 11.50 -3.72
CA THR A 146 -8.96 11.65 -2.35
C THR A 146 -7.82 11.59 -1.33
N MET A 147 -6.87 10.68 -1.51
CA MET A 147 -5.69 10.57 -0.64
C MET A 147 -4.88 11.85 -0.63
N ALA A 148 -4.76 12.54 -1.76
CA ALA A 148 -4.02 13.79 -1.85
C ALA A 148 -4.57 14.86 -0.89
N GLN A 149 -5.83 14.76 -0.52
CA GLN A 149 -6.47 15.73 0.39
C GLN A 149 -6.18 15.44 1.86
N VAL A 150 -5.77 14.21 2.19
CA VAL A 150 -5.58 13.78 3.60
C VAL A 150 -4.11 13.56 3.96
N LEU A 151 -3.23 13.56 3.01
CA LEU A 151 -1.78 13.42 3.26
C LEU A 151 -1.15 14.67 3.85
#